data_d15405bcd017934238575cb40f58f586
#
_entry.id   d15405bcd017934238575cb40f58f586
#
_cell.length_a   1.000
_cell.length_b   1.000
_cell.length_c   1.000
_cell.angle_alpha   90.00
_cell.angle_beta   90.00
_cell.angle_gamma   90.00
#
_symmetry.space_group_name_H-M   'P 1'
#
loop_
_entity.id
_entity.type
_entity.pdbx_description
1 polymer ?
#
loop_
_entity_poly.entity_id
_entity_poly.type
_entity_poly.pdbx_seq_one_letter_code
_entity_poly.pdbx_strand_id
1 'polypeptide(L)'
;LLWRGLLNWLGGIGIIVVAMVFLPELRVGGMQIFRAESFDTMGKILPRATQISGQISIIYIGLTIACFLSYIAVEMSGFDALIHALTTVATGGFSSHDASFSAMEGPAEYVASVYMVLAALPFVRFVQLLNGSAQPIFNDEQIRGFVATLAVVIGISAIYLIYSQGF
;
A
#
# COMPACT_ATOMS: atom_id res chain seq x y z
N LEU A 1 -18.64 -11.72 -2.31
CA LEU A 1 -17.53 -10.89 -2.75
C LEU A 1 -17.19 -9.78 -1.74
N LEU A 2 -18.16 -8.97 -1.32
CA LEU A 2 -17.93 -7.88 -0.35
C LEU A 2 -17.30 -8.38 0.95
N TRP A 3 -17.79 -9.52 1.50
CA TRP A 3 -17.21 -10.12 2.70
C TRP A 3 -15.73 -10.48 2.54
N ARG A 4 -15.35 -11.04 1.39
CA ARG A 4 -13.94 -11.35 1.09
C ARG A 4 -13.11 -10.07 0.97
N GLY A 5 -13.65 -9.02 0.31
CA GLY A 5 -13.00 -7.71 0.23
C GLY A 5 -12.75 -7.10 1.59
N LEU A 6 -13.74 -7.12 2.48
CA LEU A 6 -13.63 -6.63 3.84
C LEU A 6 -12.60 -7.44 4.67
N LEU A 7 -12.63 -8.76 4.58
CA LEU A 7 -11.65 -9.61 5.29
C LEU A 7 -10.22 -9.34 4.80
N ASN A 8 -10.03 -9.19 3.50
CA ASN A 8 -8.74 -8.86 2.93
C ASN A 8 -8.25 -7.47 3.39
N TRP A 9 -9.14 -6.48 3.38
CA TRP A 9 -8.86 -5.13 3.82
C TRP A 9 -8.53 -5.06 5.32
N LEU A 10 -9.31 -5.74 6.16
CA LEU A 10 -9.05 -5.85 7.59
C LEU A 10 -7.76 -6.62 7.88
N GLY A 11 -7.43 -7.64 7.07
CA GLY A 11 -6.16 -8.36 7.15
C GLY A 11 -4.96 -7.47 6.84
N GLY A 12 -5.09 -6.61 5.83
CA GLY A 12 -4.04 -5.66 5.45
C GLY A 12 -3.68 -4.71 6.59
N ILE A 13 -4.66 -4.06 7.21
CA ILE A 13 -4.41 -3.17 8.35
C ILE A 13 -4.10 -3.95 9.64
N GLY A 14 -4.75 -5.09 9.83
CA GLY A 14 -4.63 -5.88 11.06
C GLY A 14 -3.20 -6.33 11.33
N ILE A 15 -2.49 -6.83 10.32
CA ILE A 15 -1.10 -7.27 10.48
C ILE A 15 -0.17 -6.11 10.83
N ILE A 16 -0.40 -4.92 10.26
CA ILE A 16 0.40 -3.72 10.54
C ILE A 16 0.19 -3.29 12.00
N VAL A 17 -1.06 -3.22 12.45
CA VAL A 17 -1.42 -2.82 13.81
C VAL A 17 -0.90 -3.85 14.83
N VAL A 18 -1.12 -5.14 14.57
CA VAL A 18 -0.63 -6.22 15.42
C VAL A 18 0.90 -6.19 15.53
N ALA A 19 1.61 -6.07 14.41
CA ALA A 19 3.06 -5.98 14.43
C ALA A 19 3.56 -4.78 15.25
N MET A 20 2.94 -3.62 15.12
CA MET A 20 3.35 -2.42 15.86
C MET A 20 3.04 -2.48 17.36
N VAL A 21 1.94 -3.12 17.76
CA VAL A 21 1.52 -3.21 19.16
C VAL A 21 2.26 -4.32 19.88
N PHE A 22 2.39 -5.49 19.27
CA PHE A 22 2.92 -6.69 19.94
C PHE A 22 4.45 -6.85 19.81
N LEU A 23 5.07 -6.46 18.69
CA LEU A 23 6.52 -6.58 18.53
C LEU A 23 7.34 -5.84 19.60
N PRO A 24 6.99 -4.61 20.01
CA PRO A 24 7.70 -3.93 21.08
C PRO A 24 7.59 -4.64 22.44
N GLU A 25 6.48 -5.32 22.70
CA GLU A 25 6.23 -6.03 23.97
C GLU A 25 6.96 -7.37 24.05
N LEU A 26 7.16 -8.05 22.92
CA LEU A 26 7.76 -9.38 22.89
C LEU A 26 9.27 -9.40 23.23
N ARG A 27 9.94 -8.25 23.37
CA ARG A 27 11.36 -8.12 23.73
C ARG A 27 12.29 -9.17 23.09
N VAL A 28 11.95 -9.61 21.88
CA VAL A 28 12.73 -10.65 21.19
C VAL A 28 14.06 -10.06 20.75
N GLY A 29 15.16 -10.73 21.05
CA GLY A 29 16.54 -10.23 20.94
C GLY A 29 17.02 -9.73 19.56
N GLY A 30 16.19 -9.83 18.49
CA GLY A 30 16.45 -9.20 17.20
C GLY A 30 16.00 -7.74 17.08
N MET A 31 15.24 -7.23 18.05
CA MET A 31 14.69 -5.86 18.06
C MET A 31 15.78 -4.79 18.29
N GLN A 32 16.93 -5.16 18.81
CA GLN A 32 18.04 -4.22 18.96
C GLN A 32 18.60 -3.77 17.60
N ILE A 33 18.56 -4.67 16.60
CA ILE A 33 19.00 -4.36 15.23
C ILE A 33 17.95 -3.47 14.52
N PHE A 34 16.65 -3.74 14.71
CA PHE A 34 15.57 -2.90 14.20
C PHE A 34 15.52 -1.51 14.87
N ARG A 35 15.88 -1.42 16.16
CA ARG A 35 16.03 -0.13 16.87
C ARG A 35 17.22 0.66 16.37
N ALA A 36 18.32 0.03 16.05
CA ALA A 36 19.54 0.72 15.61
C ALA A 36 19.39 1.31 14.20
N GLU A 37 18.71 0.64 13.27
CA GLU A 37 18.63 1.11 11.89
C GLU A 37 17.42 2.02 11.59
N SER A 38 16.27 1.84 12.25
CA SER A 38 15.05 2.55 11.88
C SER A 38 14.53 3.56 12.91
N PHE A 39 14.93 3.45 14.17
CA PHE A 39 14.34 4.22 15.27
C PHE A 39 15.30 5.22 15.96
N ASP A 40 16.60 5.09 15.83
CA ASP A 40 17.54 6.00 16.48
C ASP A 40 17.59 7.40 15.83
N THR A 41 17.23 7.52 14.58
CA THR A 41 16.99 8.82 13.93
C THR A 41 15.65 9.45 14.32
N MET A 42 14.75 8.69 14.94
CA MET A 42 13.44 9.13 15.43
C MET A 42 13.37 9.35 16.95
N GLY A 43 14.48 9.32 17.68
CA GLY A 43 14.56 9.34 19.13
C GLY A 43 13.91 10.53 19.85
N LYS A 44 13.18 11.39 19.16
CA LYS A 44 12.43 12.52 19.75
C LYS A 44 10.95 12.62 19.34
N ILE A 45 10.41 11.73 18.50
CA ILE A 45 9.07 11.94 17.87
C ILE A 45 8.07 10.81 18.15
N LEU A 46 8.42 9.77 18.93
CA LEU A 46 7.54 8.61 19.13
C LEU A 46 6.76 8.66 20.45
N PRO A 47 5.56 9.27 20.44
CA PRO A 47 4.58 8.92 21.43
C PRO A 47 3.99 7.55 21.06
N ARG A 48 4.16 6.59 21.94
CA ARG A 48 3.46 5.29 22.09
C ARG A 48 3.01 4.61 20.79
N ALA A 49 3.35 3.35 20.61
CA ALA A 49 2.96 2.51 19.46
C ALA A 49 1.46 2.65 19.06
N THR A 50 0.58 2.88 20.03
CA THR A 50 -0.85 3.14 19.82
C THR A 50 -1.17 4.41 19.02
N GLN A 51 -0.38 5.48 19.17
CA GLN A 51 -0.61 6.72 18.41
C GLN A 51 -0.16 6.55 16.95
N ILE A 52 0.92 5.84 16.71
CA ILE A 52 1.40 5.58 15.35
C ILE A 52 0.44 4.63 14.63
N SER A 53 -0.03 3.58 15.30
CA SER A 53 -1.03 2.67 14.72
C SER A 53 -2.32 3.39 14.39
N GLY A 54 -2.77 4.33 15.23
CA GLY A 54 -3.91 5.20 14.94
C GLY A 54 -3.71 6.07 13.70
N GLN A 55 -2.55 6.72 13.57
CA GLN A 55 -2.21 7.53 12.40
C GLN A 55 -2.12 6.68 11.12
N ILE A 56 -1.52 5.50 11.18
CA ILE A 56 -1.47 4.57 10.06
C ILE A 56 -2.88 4.13 9.65
N SER A 57 -3.76 3.83 10.61
CA SER A 57 -5.15 3.46 10.33
C SER A 57 -5.90 4.58 9.60
N ILE A 58 -5.71 5.83 10.03
CA ILE A 58 -6.32 7.00 9.36
C ILE A 58 -5.80 7.14 7.92
N ILE A 59 -4.49 6.97 7.70
CA ILE A 59 -3.89 7.02 6.35
C ILE A 59 -4.43 5.88 5.49
N TYR A 60 -4.52 4.67 6.02
CA TYR A 60 -5.04 3.50 5.31
C TYR A 60 -6.50 3.70 4.88
N ILE A 61 -7.35 4.20 5.78
CA ILE A 61 -8.75 4.54 5.48
C ILE A 61 -8.79 5.67 4.44
N GLY A 62 -8.01 6.73 4.62
CA GLY A 62 -7.93 7.85 3.69
C GLY A 62 -7.52 7.41 2.28
N LEU A 63 -6.51 6.54 2.18
CA LEU A 63 -6.07 5.96 0.91
C LEU A 63 -7.16 5.10 0.26
N THR A 64 -7.91 4.35 1.08
CA THR A 64 -9.05 3.55 0.60
C THR A 64 -10.17 4.43 0.04
N ILE A 65 -10.52 5.51 0.74
CA ILE A 65 -11.53 6.46 0.28
C ILE A 65 -11.08 7.15 -1.02
N ALA A 66 -9.83 7.59 -1.09
CA ALA A 66 -9.27 8.21 -2.28
C ALA A 66 -9.28 7.23 -3.47
N CYS A 67 -8.90 5.98 -3.25
CA CYS A 67 -8.95 4.92 -4.26
C CYS A 67 -10.39 4.67 -4.75
N PHE A 68 -11.35 4.56 -3.82
CA PHE A 68 -12.76 4.41 -4.13
C PHE A 68 -13.29 5.57 -5.01
N LEU A 69 -13.00 6.81 -4.63
CA LEU A 69 -13.42 7.98 -5.39
C LEU A 69 -12.76 8.02 -6.77
N SER A 70 -11.51 7.58 -6.89
CA SER A 70 -10.82 7.48 -8.18
C SER A 70 -11.46 6.43 -9.09
N TYR A 71 -11.93 5.30 -8.55
CA TYR A 71 -12.68 4.31 -9.32
C TYR A 71 -14.04 4.83 -9.77
N ILE A 72 -14.75 5.57 -8.92
CA ILE A 72 -16.00 6.24 -9.34
C ILE A 72 -15.74 7.27 -10.45
N ALA A 73 -14.64 8.01 -10.37
CA ALA A 73 -14.28 9.01 -11.38
C ALA A 73 -13.97 8.41 -12.76
N VAL A 74 -13.58 7.14 -12.82
CA VAL A 74 -13.39 6.39 -14.09
C VAL A 74 -14.63 5.54 -14.44
N GLU A 75 -15.82 5.95 -13.98
CA GLU A 75 -17.14 5.41 -14.31
C GLU A 75 -17.38 3.94 -13.87
N MET A 76 -16.60 3.45 -12.89
CA MET A 76 -16.85 2.14 -12.28
C MET A 76 -18.12 2.16 -11.45
N SER A 77 -18.91 1.07 -11.46
CA SER A 77 -20.10 0.96 -10.60
C SER A 77 -19.73 1.10 -9.12
N GLY A 78 -20.62 1.70 -8.31
CA GLY A 78 -20.31 1.96 -6.90
C GLY A 78 -19.97 0.68 -6.10
N PHE A 79 -20.59 -0.45 -6.43
CA PHE A 79 -20.31 -1.72 -5.79
C PHE A 79 -18.93 -2.27 -6.19
N ASP A 80 -18.62 -2.26 -7.48
CA ASP A 80 -17.33 -2.71 -7.99
C ASP A 80 -16.19 -1.80 -7.49
N ALA A 81 -16.40 -0.48 -7.52
CA ALA A 81 -15.47 0.50 -7.00
C ALA A 81 -15.12 0.25 -5.52
N LEU A 82 -16.13 -0.09 -4.70
CA LEU A 82 -15.91 -0.42 -3.30
C LEU A 82 -15.07 -1.69 -3.14
N ILE A 83 -15.44 -2.78 -3.82
CA ILE A 83 -14.70 -4.04 -3.74
C ILE A 83 -13.26 -3.84 -4.22
N HIS A 84 -13.07 -3.19 -5.38
CA HIS A 84 -11.73 -2.95 -5.92
C HIS A 84 -10.91 -2.04 -5.04
N ALA A 85 -11.48 -0.99 -4.42
CA ALA A 85 -10.76 -0.14 -3.49
C ALA A 85 -10.25 -0.91 -2.27
N LEU A 86 -11.11 -1.74 -1.67
CA LEU A 86 -10.73 -2.58 -0.54
C LEU A 86 -9.59 -3.56 -0.88
N THR A 87 -9.65 -4.18 -2.06
CA THR A 87 -8.64 -5.17 -2.47
C THR A 87 -7.37 -4.55 -3.02
N THR A 88 -7.46 -3.40 -3.67
CA THR A 88 -6.31 -2.64 -4.19
C THR A 88 -5.43 -2.12 -3.06
N VAL A 89 -6.03 -1.46 -2.07
CA VAL A 89 -5.28 -0.87 -0.94
C VAL A 89 -4.73 -1.94 0.00
N ALA A 90 -5.42 -3.08 0.12
CA ALA A 90 -4.90 -4.24 0.83
C ALA A 90 -3.89 -5.07 0.01
N THR A 91 -3.55 -4.63 -1.21
CA THR A 91 -2.69 -5.37 -2.17
C THR A 91 -3.16 -6.81 -2.44
N GLY A 92 -4.48 -7.05 -2.33
CA GLY A 92 -5.07 -8.37 -2.50
C GLY A 92 -5.29 -8.78 -3.95
N GLY A 93 -5.52 -7.80 -4.84
CA GLY A 93 -5.52 -7.96 -6.29
C GLY A 93 -6.64 -8.83 -6.86
N PHE A 94 -7.74 -9.06 -6.13
CA PHE A 94 -8.87 -9.79 -6.72
C PHE A 94 -9.98 -8.85 -7.18
N SER A 95 -10.71 -9.27 -8.20
CA SER A 95 -11.81 -8.55 -8.84
C SER A 95 -13.17 -9.15 -8.50
N SER A 96 -14.23 -8.37 -8.71
CA SER A 96 -15.63 -8.82 -8.69
C SER A 96 -16.03 -9.59 -9.94
N HIS A 97 -15.21 -9.53 -11.00
CA HIS A 97 -15.47 -10.16 -12.30
C HIS A 97 -14.35 -11.16 -12.65
N ASP A 98 -14.73 -12.28 -13.29
CA ASP A 98 -13.76 -13.32 -13.69
C ASP A 98 -12.76 -12.79 -14.74
N ALA A 99 -13.20 -11.86 -15.59
CA ALA A 99 -12.35 -11.18 -16.57
C ALA A 99 -11.53 -10.03 -15.97
N SER A 100 -11.59 -9.81 -14.65
CA SER A 100 -10.89 -8.73 -13.96
C SER A 100 -11.21 -7.35 -14.56
N PHE A 101 -10.20 -6.47 -14.73
CA PHE A 101 -10.40 -5.13 -15.30
C PHE A 101 -10.81 -5.12 -16.77
N SER A 102 -10.61 -6.22 -17.52
CA SER A 102 -11.07 -6.30 -18.92
C SER A 102 -12.61 -6.37 -19.04
N ALA A 103 -13.32 -6.61 -17.94
CA ALA A 103 -14.79 -6.53 -17.89
C ALA A 103 -15.30 -5.08 -17.70
N MET A 104 -14.41 -4.13 -17.50
CA MET A 104 -14.73 -2.74 -17.18
C MET A 104 -14.31 -1.83 -18.33
N GLU A 105 -15.16 -0.86 -18.65
CA GLU A 105 -14.80 0.21 -19.57
C GLU A 105 -13.95 1.25 -18.81
N GLY A 106 -12.90 1.78 -19.49
CA GLY A 106 -12.10 2.86 -18.95
C GLY A 106 -10.76 2.43 -18.33
N PRO A 107 -10.00 3.38 -17.75
CA PRO A 107 -8.62 3.20 -17.31
C PRO A 107 -8.51 2.69 -15.85
N ALA A 108 -9.43 1.82 -15.40
CA ALA A 108 -9.48 1.34 -14.02
C ALA A 108 -8.21 0.60 -13.58
N GLU A 109 -7.54 -0.10 -14.49
CA GLU A 109 -6.27 -0.80 -14.24
C GLU A 109 -5.13 0.16 -13.90
N TYR A 110 -5.10 1.37 -14.46
CA TYR A 110 -4.11 2.38 -14.11
C TYR A 110 -4.34 2.93 -12.71
N VAL A 111 -5.61 3.14 -12.32
CA VAL A 111 -5.97 3.51 -10.95
C VAL A 111 -5.49 2.43 -9.98
N ALA A 112 -5.78 1.15 -10.27
CA ALA A 112 -5.32 0.02 -9.46
C ALA A 112 -3.79 0.04 -9.30
N SER A 113 -3.06 0.18 -10.41
CA SER A 113 -1.60 0.16 -10.43
C SER A 113 -1.00 1.27 -9.56
N VAL A 114 -1.52 2.50 -9.66
CA VAL A 114 -1.05 3.64 -8.85
C VAL A 114 -1.29 3.38 -7.36
N TYR A 115 -2.52 2.98 -6.99
CA TYR A 115 -2.86 2.76 -5.57
C TYR A 115 -2.18 1.53 -4.99
N MET A 116 -1.91 0.47 -5.76
CA MET A 116 -1.11 -0.67 -5.31
C MET A 116 0.33 -0.26 -5.01
N VAL A 117 0.94 0.58 -5.85
CA VAL A 117 2.28 1.12 -5.59
C VAL A 117 2.29 1.97 -4.33
N LEU A 118 1.30 2.87 -4.16
CA LEU A 118 1.17 3.69 -2.95
C LEU A 118 0.97 2.83 -1.69
N ALA A 119 0.12 1.81 -1.76
CA ALA A 119 -0.15 0.90 -0.65
C ALA A 119 1.04 -0.01 -0.29
N ALA A 120 1.95 -0.25 -1.23
CA ALA A 120 3.17 -1.01 -0.99
C ALA A 120 4.29 -0.19 -0.30
N LEU A 121 4.14 1.14 -0.22
CA LEU A 121 5.11 1.99 0.47
C LEU A 121 4.96 1.87 1.99
N PRO A 122 6.05 2.05 2.77
CA PRO A 122 5.98 2.02 4.22
C PRO A 122 5.06 3.12 4.77
N PHE A 123 3.97 2.73 5.44
CA PHE A 123 2.96 3.67 5.96
C PHE A 123 3.53 4.70 6.94
N VAL A 124 4.61 4.36 7.64
CA VAL A 124 5.32 5.31 8.53
C VAL A 124 5.82 6.55 7.75
N ARG A 125 6.16 6.39 6.47
CA ARG A 125 6.59 7.52 5.63
C ARG A 125 5.44 8.49 5.30
N PHE A 126 4.24 7.96 5.15
CA PHE A 126 3.04 8.81 5.02
C PHE A 126 2.73 9.58 6.31
N VAL A 127 2.94 8.96 7.48
CA VAL A 127 2.84 9.65 8.77
C VAL A 127 3.82 10.82 8.84
N GLN A 128 5.06 10.62 8.41
CA GLN A 128 6.08 11.69 8.37
C GLN A 128 5.71 12.80 7.39
N LEU A 129 5.14 12.44 6.23
CA LEU A 129 4.66 13.41 5.24
C LEU A 129 3.56 14.31 5.82
N LEU A 130 2.58 13.72 6.51
CA LEU A 130 1.50 14.47 7.16
C LEU A 130 2.02 15.40 8.26
N ASN A 131 3.12 15.04 8.91
CA ASN A 131 3.80 15.86 9.91
C ASN A 131 4.73 16.92 9.29
N GLY A 132 4.64 17.16 7.98
CA GLY A 132 5.35 18.23 7.27
C GLY A 132 6.76 17.88 6.81
N SER A 133 7.19 16.61 6.87
CA SER A 133 8.51 16.18 6.44
C SER A 133 8.42 15.24 5.23
N ALA A 134 8.66 15.78 4.03
CA ALA A 134 8.68 14.99 2.78
C ALA A 134 10.05 14.36 2.47
N GLN A 135 11.15 14.93 2.99
CA GLN A 135 12.51 14.44 2.75
C GLN A 135 12.71 12.94 3.03
N PRO A 136 12.11 12.34 4.10
CA PRO A 136 12.31 10.92 4.37
C PRO A 136 11.80 9.98 3.28
N ILE A 137 10.80 10.40 2.48
CA ILE A 137 10.27 9.56 1.40
C ILE A 137 11.28 9.46 0.26
N PHE A 138 11.88 10.58 -0.14
CA PHE A 138 12.81 10.62 -1.28
C PHE A 138 14.19 10.03 -0.95
N ASN A 139 14.59 10.07 0.33
CA ASN A 139 15.90 9.58 0.78
C ASN A 139 15.86 8.14 1.32
N ASP A 140 14.68 7.50 1.33
CA ASP A 140 14.54 6.13 1.81
C ASP A 140 15.13 5.13 0.80
N GLU A 141 16.13 4.38 1.23
CA GLU A 141 16.78 3.35 0.41
C GLU A 141 15.81 2.21 0.04
N GLN A 142 14.86 1.88 0.94
CA GLN A 142 13.84 0.85 0.68
C GLN A 142 12.89 1.28 -0.43
N ILE A 143 12.42 2.53 -0.40
CA ILE A 143 11.55 3.09 -1.45
C ILE A 143 12.30 3.15 -2.78
N ARG A 144 13.52 3.62 -2.76
CA ARG A 144 14.35 3.68 -3.98
C ARG A 144 14.62 2.30 -4.56
N GLY A 145 14.96 1.33 -3.70
CA GLY A 145 15.16 -0.06 -4.09
C GLY A 145 13.88 -0.68 -4.67
N PHE A 146 12.73 -0.46 -4.02
CA PHE A 146 11.43 -0.93 -4.48
C PHE A 146 11.08 -0.36 -5.87
N VAL A 147 11.19 0.97 -6.05
CA VAL A 147 10.90 1.62 -7.33
C VAL A 147 11.85 1.14 -8.43
N ALA A 148 13.14 0.99 -8.13
CA ALA A 148 14.12 0.48 -9.08
C ALA A 148 13.79 -0.98 -9.50
N THR A 149 13.48 -1.84 -8.55
CA THR A 149 13.07 -3.23 -8.83
C THR A 149 11.80 -3.28 -9.67
N LEU A 150 10.80 -2.47 -9.33
CA LEU A 150 9.55 -2.37 -10.08
C LEU A 150 9.82 -1.92 -11.53
N ALA A 151 10.65 -0.88 -11.73
CA ALA A 151 11.01 -0.41 -13.05
C ALA A 151 11.73 -1.48 -13.89
N VAL A 152 12.64 -2.25 -13.28
CA VAL A 152 13.34 -3.35 -13.95
C VAL A 152 12.35 -4.44 -14.37
N VAL A 153 11.45 -4.87 -13.48
CA VAL A 153 10.44 -5.90 -13.78
C VAL A 153 9.51 -5.45 -14.88
N ILE A 154 9.02 -4.20 -14.82
CA ILE A 154 8.17 -3.62 -15.87
C ILE A 154 8.93 -3.58 -17.20
N GLY A 155 10.19 -3.14 -17.20
CA GLY A 155 11.03 -3.08 -18.40
C GLY A 155 11.22 -4.46 -19.04
N ILE A 156 11.57 -5.47 -18.25
CA ILE A 156 11.73 -6.86 -18.74
C ILE A 156 10.40 -7.38 -19.31
N SER A 157 9.29 -7.16 -18.60
CA SER A 157 7.96 -7.60 -19.05
C SER A 157 7.56 -6.92 -20.35
N ALA A 158 7.81 -5.61 -20.49
CA ALA A 158 7.52 -4.86 -21.70
C ALA A 158 8.34 -5.36 -22.90
N ILE A 159 9.64 -5.59 -22.72
CA ILE A 159 10.54 -6.14 -23.75
C ILE A 159 10.06 -7.53 -24.17
N TYR A 160 9.70 -8.39 -23.20
CA TYR A 160 9.18 -9.72 -23.49
C TYR A 160 7.89 -9.67 -24.31
N LEU A 161 6.95 -8.80 -23.96
CA LEU A 161 5.69 -8.65 -24.69
C LEU A 161 5.91 -8.15 -26.12
N ILE A 162 6.76 -7.15 -26.33
CA ILE A 162 7.11 -6.63 -27.65
C ILE A 162 7.71 -7.76 -28.49
N TYR A 163 8.63 -8.53 -27.94
CA TYR A 163 9.27 -9.63 -28.68
C TYR A 163 8.31 -10.79 -28.97
N SER A 164 7.42 -11.11 -28.03
CA SER A 164 6.46 -12.23 -28.15
C SER A 164 5.30 -11.92 -29.08
N GLN A 165 4.87 -10.66 -29.18
CA GLN A 165 3.73 -10.27 -30.00
C GLN A 165 4.12 -9.75 -31.39
N GLY A 166 5.43 -9.62 -31.67
CA GLY A 166 5.93 -9.27 -33.00
C GLY A 166 5.67 -7.83 -33.44
N PHE A 167 5.62 -6.90 -32.44
CA PHE A 167 5.60 -5.48 -32.72
C PHE A 167 7.01 -4.96 -32.99
#